data_ca99915147b88947ee770c72a2d2bab2
#
_entry.id   ca99915147b88947ee770c72a2d2bab2
#
_cell.length_a   1.000
_cell.length_b   1.000
_cell.length_c   1.000
_cell.angle_alpha   90.00
_cell.angle_beta   90.00
_cell.angle_gamma   90.00
#
_symmetry.space_group_name_H-M   'P 1'
#
loop_
_entity.id
_entity.type
_entity.pdbx_description
1 polymer ?
#
loop_
_entity_poly.entity_id
_entity_poly.type
_entity_poly.pdbx_seq_one_letter_code
_entity_poly.pdbx_strand_id
1 'polypeptide(L)'
;MLKNETLRRDADAIIRASLNAVLPDEAVRRALKNFRPQGGRVLLVAAGKAAWQMAHAAVKFLGRVDGGVVVTKYGHVKGTIPGVDCCEAGHPVPDENGFAATRKALELVLSLIHI
;
A
#
# COMPACT_ATOMS: atom_id res chain seq x y z
N MET A 1 -25.00 13.44 -32.80
CA MET A 1 -24.20 14.37 -31.99
C MET A 1 -24.48 14.18 -30.51
N LEU A 2 -25.68 14.57 -30.03
CA LEU A 2 -26.04 14.40 -28.61
C LEU A 2 -25.96 12.95 -28.15
N LYS A 3 -26.31 11.98 -29.00
CA LYS A 3 -26.27 10.55 -28.69
C LYS A 3 -24.83 10.09 -28.42
N ASN A 4 -23.87 10.54 -29.24
CA ASN A 4 -22.46 10.18 -29.06
C ASN A 4 -21.87 10.79 -27.78
N GLU A 5 -22.25 12.01 -27.46
CA GLU A 5 -21.81 12.67 -26.23
C GLU A 5 -22.36 11.96 -25.01
N THR A 6 -23.63 11.54 -25.05
CA THR A 6 -24.24 10.76 -23.96
C THR A 6 -23.57 9.42 -23.77
N LEU A 7 -23.32 8.70 -24.88
CA LEU A 7 -22.64 7.41 -24.82
C LEU A 7 -21.21 7.55 -24.24
N ARG A 8 -20.50 8.59 -24.69
CA ARG A 8 -19.14 8.84 -24.18
C ARG A 8 -19.14 9.17 -22.68
N ARG A 9 -20.08 10.01 -22.27
CA ARG A 9 -20.22 10.36 -20.85
C ARG A 9 -20.54 9.15 -20.00
N ASP A 10 -21.44 8.28 -20.48
CA ASP A 10 -21.81 7.07 -19.77
C ASP A 10 -20.63 6.10 -19.70
N ALA A 11 -19.88 5.95 -20.79
CA ALA A 11 -18.66 5.13 -20.81
C ALA A 11 -17.63 5.66 -19.83
N ASP A 12 -17.39 6.96 -19.81
CA ASP A 12 -16.46 7.58 -18.86
C ASP A 12 -16.90 7.34 -17.42
N ALA A 13 -18.18 7.45 -17.13
CA ALA A 13 -18.70 7.21 -15.79
C ALA A 13 -18.50 5.77 -15.36
N ILE A 14 -18.72 4.80 -16.25
CA ILE A 14 -18.51 3.38 -15.97
C ILE A 14 -17.03 3.10 -15.74
N ILE A 15 -16.16 3.65 -16.59
CA ILE A 15 -14.71 3.46 -16.46
C ILE A 15 -14.22 4.01 -15.12
N ARG A 16 -14.62 5.23 -14.77
CA ARG A 16 -14.22 5.85 -13.50
C ARG A 16 -14.70 5.07 -12.28
N ALA A 17 -15.97 4.64 -12.31
CA ALA A 17 -16.53 3.85 -11.23
C ALA A 17 -15.81 2.51 -11.09
N SER A 18 -15.49 1.86 -12.21
CA SER A 18 -14.77 0.59 -12.23
C SER A 18 -13.36 0.72 -11.67
N LEU A 19 -12.63 1.76 -12.09
CA LEU A 19 -11.28 2.02 -11.58
C LEU A 19 -11.30 2.29 -10.08
N ASN A 20 -12.22 3.12 -9.62
CA ASN A 20 -12.34 3.42 -8.18
C ASN A 20 -12.70 2.18 -7.37
N ALA A 21 -13.54 1.30 -7.93
CA ALA A 21 -13.96 0.08 -7.22
C ALA A 21 -12.82 -0.92 -7.02
N VAL A 22 -11.79 -0.90 -7.88
CA VAL A 22 -10.65 -1.82 -7.79
C VAL A 22 -9.42 -1.21 -7.15
N LEU A 23 -9.45 0.05 -6.76
CA LEU A 23 -8.35 0.66 -6.03
C LEU A 23 -8.17 -0.02 -4.67
N PRO A 24 -6.92 -0.15 -4.21
CA PRO A 24 -6.65 -0.91 -2.99
C PRO A 24 -7.15 -0.26 -1.70
N ASP A 25 -7.41 1.04 -1.72
CA ASP A 25 -7.80 1.79 -0.52
C ASP A 25 -9.02 1.19 0.18
N GLU A 26 -10.10 0.96 -0.57
CA GLU A 26 -11.33 0.42 0.00
C GLU A 26 -11.18 -1.05 0.39
N ALA A 27 -10.41 -1.82 -0.39
CA ALA A 27 -10.14 -3.22 -0.06
C ALA A 27 -9.36 -3.35 1.26
N VAL A 28 -8.37 -2.50 1.48
CA VAL A 28 -7.60 -2.47 2.72
C VAL A 28 -8.48 -2.09 3.91
N ARG A 29 -9.33 -1.07 3.74
CA ARG A 29 -10.26 -0.66 4.80
C ARG A 29 -11.18 -1.81 5.20
N ARG A 30 -11.74 -2.52 4.23
CA ARG A 30 -12.60 -3.68 4.50
C ARG A 30 -11.84 -4.79 5.22
N ALA A 31 -10.61 -5.06 4.78
CA ALA A 31 -9.79 -6.10 5.38
C ALA A 31 -9.43 -5.78 6.83
N LEU A 32 -9.20 -4.51 7.14
CA LEU A 32 -8.81 -4.07 8.49
C LEU A 32 -9.98 -3.71 9.38
N LYS A 33 -11.21 -3.74 8.87
CA LYS A 33 -12.40 -3.32 9.59
C LYS A 33 -12.54 -3.98 10.96
N ASN A 34 -12.22 -5.26 11.04
CA ASN A 34 -12.35 -6.03 12.27
C ASN A 34 -11.01 -6.25 12.99
N PHE A 35 -9.95 -5.63 12.48
CA PHE A 35 -8.64 -5.73 13.12
C PHE A 35 -8.62 -4.90 14.41
N ARG A 36 -8.19 -5.54 15.50
CA ARG A 36 -8.06 -4.88 16.80
C ARG A 36 -6.69 -5.23 17.38
N PRO A 37 -5.76 -4.28 17.47
CA PRO A 37 -4.48 -4.51 18.13
C PRO A 37 -4.71 -4.93 19.58
N GLN A 38 -3.97 -5.93 20.04
CA GLN A 38 -4.15 -6.49 21.38
C GLN A 38 -3.04 -6.04 22.33
N GLY A 39 -2.74 -4.75 22.33
CA GLY A 39 -1.80 -4.15 23.27
C GLY A 39 -0.34 -4.23 22.92
N GLY A 40 0.03 -4.85 21.83
CA GLY A 40 1.41 -4.91 21.35
C GLY A 40 1.72 -3.83 20.31
N ARG A 41 2.93 -3.87 19.77
CA ARG A 41 3.31 -3.03 18.65
C ARG A 41 2.67 -3.54 17.36
N VAL A 42 2.28 -2.60 16.51
CA VAL A 42 1.76 -2.90 15.17
C VAL A 42 2.82 -2.53 14.16
N LEU A 43 3.29 -3.53 13.43
CA LEU A 43 4.25 -3.34 12.34
C LEU A 43 3.56 -3.61 11.01
N LEU A 44 4.00 -2.87 9.98
CA LEU A 44 3.43 -2.99 8.65
C LEU A 44 4.54 -3.33 7.66
N VAL A 45 4.33 -4.40 6.90
CA VAL A 45 5.20 -4.75 5.78
C VAL A 45 4.34 -4.89 4.54
N ALA A 46 4.68 -4.17 3.50
CA ALA A 46 3.97 -4.22 2.24
C ALA A 46 4.97 -4.31 1.08
N ALA A 47 4.74 -5.23 0.17
CA ALA A 47 5.61 -5.43 -0.99
C ALA A 47 4.78 -5.62 -2.25
N GLY A 48 5.24 -5.05 -3.35
CA GLY A 48 4.61 -5.17 -4.66
C GLY A 48 4.25 -3.82 -5.28
N LYS A 49 3.62 -3.87 -6.43
CA LYS A 49 3.30 -2.66 -7.20
C LYS A 49 2.32 -1.73 -6.46
N ALA A 50 1.37 -2.28 -5.73
CA ALA A 50 0.38 -1.51 -4.98
C ALA A 50 0.77 -1.31 -3.52
N ALA A 51 1.98 -1.71 -3.13
CA ALA A 51 2.40 -1.72 -1.73
C ALA A 51 2.30 -0.34 -1.08
N TRP A 52 2.74 0.71 -1.78
CA TRP A 52 2.67 2.06 -1.21
C TRP A 52 1.24 2.49 -0.95
N GLN A 53 0.36 2.30 -1.92
CA GLN A 53 -1.03 2.73 -1.81
C GLN A 53 -1.76 1.92 -0.73
N MET A 54 -1.51 0.62 -0.66
CA MET A 54 -2.10 -0.22 0.38
C MET A 54 -1.61 0.16 1.77
N ALA A 55 -0.31 0.40 1.91
CA ALA A 55 0.27 0.83 3.18
C ALA A 55 -0.25 2.20 3.62
N HIS A 56 -0.35 3.14 2.68
CA HIS A 56 -0.90 4.46 2.94
C HIS A 56 -2.33 4.37 3.46
N ALA A 57 -3.16 3.55 2.81
CA ALA A 57 -4.53 3.32 3.24
C ALA A 57 -4.60 2.65 4.62
N ALA A 58 -3.73 1.68 4.87
CA ALA A 58 -3.68 0.97 6.15
C ALA A 58 -3.33 1.92 7.30
N VAL A 59 -2.29 2.73 7.13
CA VAL A 59 -1.88 3.69 8.18
C VAL A 59 -2.96 4.74 8.41
N LYS A 60 -3.58 5.22 7.34
CA LYS A 60 -4.67 6.18 7.43
C LYS A 60 -5.86 5.60 8.21
N PHE A 61 -6.19 4.34 7.99
CA PHE A 61 -7.28 3.67 8.68
C PHE A 61 -6.95 3.37 10.14
N LEU A 62 -5.73 2.87 10.40
CA LEU A 62 -5.30 2.49 11.76
C LEU A 62 -4.96 3.72 12.63
N GLY A 63 -4.71 4.86 12.02
CA GLY A 63 -4.27 6.07 12.67
C GLY A 63 -2.77 6.16 12.83
N ARG A 64 -2.10 5.06 13.18
CA ARG A 64 -0.64 4.99 13.26
C ARG A 64 -0.18 3.54 13.27
N VAL A 65 1.09 3.34 12.94
CA VAL A 65 1.80 2.07 13.14
C VAL A 65 3.10 2.36 13.89
N ASP A 66 3.62 1.36 14.58
CA ASP A 66 4.86 1.50 15.37
C ASP A 66 6.12 1.36 14.53
N GLY A 67 5.99 0.82 13.35
CA GLY A 67 7.06 0.72 12.36
C GLY A 67 6.52 0.09 11.09
N GLY A 68 7.24 0.26 10.00
CA GLY A 68 6.84 -0.35 8.75
C GLY A 68 7.89 -0.22 7.66
N VAL A 69 7.78 -1.10 6.69
CA VAL A 69 8.60 -1.07 5.47
C VAL A 69 7.70 -1.33 4.27
N VAL A 70 7.81 -0.46 3.29
CA VAL A 70 7.18 -0.62 1.98
C VAL A 70 8.28 -0.88 0.97
N VAL A 71 8.11 -1.89 0.14
CA VAL A 71 9.00 -2.15 -0.99
C VAL A 71 8.15 -2.17 -2.24
N THR A 72 8.33 -1.19 -3.10
CA THR A 72 7.53 -1.08 -4.31
C THR A 72 8.43 -0.81 -5.53
N LYS A 73 7.85 -0.83 -6.70
CA LYS A 73 8.54 -0.57 -7.95
C LYS A 73 9.03 0.89 -8.01
N TYR A 74 10.15 1.12 -8.71
CA TYR A 74 10.64 2.48 -8.94
C TYR A 74 9.54 3.39 -9.49
N GLY A 75 9.45 4.60 -8.93
CA GLY A 75 8.46 5.57 -9.32
C GLY A 75 7.08 5.40 -8.68
N HIS A 76 6.90 4.40 -7.83
CA HIS A 76 5.60 4.11 -7.20
C HIS A 76 5.46 4.63 -5.78
N VAL A 77 6.52 5.15 -5.17
CA VAL A 77 6.41 5.86 -3.89
C VAL A 77 5.87 7.25 -4.17
N LYS A 78 4.70 7.56 -3.62
CA LYS A 78 3.98 8.81 -3.91
C LYS A 78 4.17 9.87 -2.82
N GLY A 79 4.90 9.55 -1.77
CA GLY A 79 5.15 10.46 -0.66
C GLY A 79 5.52 9.72 0.60
N THR A 80 5.64 10.43 1.70
CA THR A 80 5.97 9.82 2.98
C THR A 80 4.72 9.22 3.63
N ILE A 81 4.92 8.12 4.33
CA ILE A 81 3.89 7.51 5.19
C ILE A 81 4.46 7.54 6.60
N PRO A 82 3.76 8.20 7.56
CA PRO A 82 4.28 8.30 8.94
C PRO A 82 4.59 6.93 9.55
N GLY A 83 5.80 6.78 10.08
CA GLY A 83 6.23 5.55 10.73
C GLY A 83 6.65 4.44 9.78
N VAL A 84 6.72 4.68 8.48
CA VAL A 84 7.01 3.67 7.46
C VAL A 84 8.19 4.11 6.58
N ASP A 85 9.16 3.22 6.43
CA ASP A 85 10.24 3.38 5.46
C ASP A 85 9.76 2.93 4.09
N CYS A 86 9.67 3.87 3.14
CA CYS A 86 9.23 3.57 1.78
C CYS A 86 10.45 3.38 0.88
N CYS A 87 10.60 2.19 0.33
CA CYS A 87 11.73 1.79 -0.51
C CYS A 87 11.26 1.45 -1.91
N GLU A 88 12.07 1.83 -2.89
CA GLU A 88 11.84 1.48 -4.30
C GLU A 88 12.87 0.47 -4.75
N ALA A 89 12.45 -0.47 -5.57
CA ALA A 89 13.29 -1.58 -6.00
C ALA A 89 12.92 -2.05 -7.40
N GLY A 90 13.78 -2.88 -7.99
CA GLY A 90 13.54 -3.45 -9.29
C GLY A 90 12.34 -4.40 -9.31
N HIS A 91 11.56 -4.31 -10.37
CA HIS A 91 10.41 -5.15 -10.61
C HIS A 91 10.19 -5.26 -12.14
N PRO A 92 10.06 -6.43 -12.72
CA PRO A 92 9.97 -7.77 -12.09
C PRO A 92 11.32 -8.41 -11.71
N VAL A 93 12.44 -7.82 -12.14
CA VAL A 93 13.76 -8.39 -11.85
C VAL A 93 14.25 -7.81 -10.51
N PRO A 94 14.53 -8.67 -9.52
CA PRO A 94 15.07 -8.20 -8.23
C PRO A 94 16.45 -7.56 -8.42
N ASP A 95 16.75 -6.60 -7.55
CA ASP A 95 18.04 -5.91 -7.57
C ASP A 95 18.54 -5.67 -6.13
N GLU A 96 19.69 -5.02 -6.00
CA GLU A 96 20.32 -4.75 -4.70
C GLU A 96 19.43 -3.91 -3.78
N ASN A 97 18.67 -2.96 -4.33
CA ASN A 97 17.74 -2.16 -3.54
C ASN A 97 16.61 -3.01 -2.97
N GLY A 98 16.15 -4.01 -3.73
CA GLY A 98 15.16 -4.97 -3.24
C GLY A 98 15.71 -5.84 -2.12
N PHE A 99 16.95 -6.32 -2.24
CA PHE A 99 17.60 -7.11 -1.21
C PHE A 99 17.78 -6.30 0.06
N ALA A 100 18.23 -5.06 -0.04
CA ALA A 100 18.40 -4.18 1.10
C ALA A 100 17.07 -3.88 1.81
N ALA A 101 16.04 -3.60 1.05
CA ALA A 101 14.70 -3.33 1.59
C ALA A 101 14.11 -4.57 2.28
N THR A 102 14.31 -5.75 1.70
CA THR A 102 13.86 -7.01 2.30
C THR A 102 14.58 -7.27 3.62
N ARG A 103 15.89 -7.03 3.67
CA ARG A 103 16.66 -7.16 4.90
C ARG A 103 16.13 -6.23 5.98
N LYS A 104 15.83 -4.99 5.62
CA LYS A 104 15.24 -4.02 6.54
C LYS A 104 13.90 -4.50 7.10
N ALA A 105 13.05 -5.07 6.24
CA ALA A 105 11.76 -5.62 6.66
C ALA A 105 11.93 -6.80 7.61
N LEU A 106 12.87 -7.70 7.32
CA LEU A 106 13.16 -8.85 8.19
C LEU A 106 13.68 -8.40 9.55
N GLU A 107 14.59 -7.44 9.59
CA GLU A 107 15.10 -6.89 10.84
C GLU A 107 13.99 -6.27 11.68
N LEU A 108 13.09 -5.54 11.05
CA LEU A 108 11.94 -4.93 11.73
C LEU A 108 11.06 -6.00 12.37
N VAL A 109 10.69 -7.02 11.61
CA VAL A 109 9.81 -8.09 12.09
C VAL A 109 10.51 -8.90 13.20
N LEU A 110 11.79 -9.23 13.03
CA LEU A 110 12.55 -9.96 14.02
C LEU A 110 12.73 -9.17 15.32
N SER A 111 12.68 -7.84 15.27
CA SER A 111 12.77 -7.01 16.47
C SER A 111 11.67 -7.30 17.48
N LEU A 112 10.53 -7.86 17.05
CA LEU A 112 9.44 -8.26 17.94
C LEU A 112 9.82 -9.44 18.83
N ILE A 113 10.78 -10.26 18.40
CA ILE A 113 11.16 -11.47 19.13
C ILE A 113 12.05 -11.13 20.30
N HIS A 114 12.75 -10.00 20.25
CA HIS A 114 13.74 -9.59 21.23
C HIS A 114 13.21 -8.61 22.29
N ILE A 115 11.91 -8.48 22.37
CA ILE A 115 11.25 -7.65 23.38
C ILE A 115 10.94 -8.47 24.65
#